data_e391015759adc36eb58e02c9f6f7f303
#
_entry.id   e391015759adc36eb58e02c9f6f7f303
#
_cell.length_a   1.000
_cell.length_b   1.000
_cell.length_c   1.000
_cell.angle_alpha   90.00
_cell.angle_beta   90.00
_cell.angle_gamma   90.00
#
_symmetry.space_group_name_H-M   'P 1'
#
loop_
_entity.id
_entity.type
_entity.pdbx_description
1 polymer ?
#
loop_
_entity_poly.entity_id
_entity_poly.type
_entity_poly.pdbx_seq_one_letter_code
_entity_poly.pdbx_strand_id
1 'polypeptide(L)'
;MRIIGTGSALPRKVVTNEMLAGFLDTSDEWIYPRTGIKTRHVITDENLEDLGAEAVSKALEMSGLNAEDIDLFVVSNVVSEYVTPSISCIIGEKLGLKCPMFDINCACPGFVYALDMVEAYYKAGKIRNAIIACVEEPTRMASWKDRGTCVLFGDGAGAVVLTEGDNVKGIKLHSEPSKE
;
A
#
# COMPACT_ATOMS: atom_id res chain seq x y z
N MET A 1 15.56 -10.53 7.83
CA MET A 1 14.10 -10.57 8.09
C MET A 1 13.36 -11.54 7.19
N ARG A 2 12.17 -11.96 7.57
CA ARG A 2 11.26 -12.82 6.78
C ARG A 2 9.81 -12.36 6.94
N ILE A 3 9.00 -12.54 5.90
CA ILE A 3 7.56 -12.30 5.95
C ILE A 3 6.88 -13.51 6.61
N ILE A 4 6.02 -13.25 7.61
CA ILE A 4 5.28 -14.28 8.36
C ILE A 4 3.76 -14.11 8.26
N GLY A 5 3.31 -12.98 7.75
CA GLY A 5 1.89 -12.72 7.50
C GLY A 5 1.72 -11.74 6.35
N THR A 6 0.65 -11.92 5.60
CA THR A 6 0.25 -11.04 4.51
C THR A 6 -1.25 -10.78 4.58
N GLY A 7 -1.67 -9.59 4.17
CA GLY A 7 -3.08 -9.24 4.09
C GLY A 7 -3.33 -8.20 3.01
N SER A 8 -4.56 -8.17 2.52
CA SER A 8 -5.00 -7.18 1.54
C SER A 8 -6.47 -6.82 1.73
N ALA A 9 -6.80 -5.61 1.32
CA ALA A 9 -8.17 -5.13 1.24
C ALA A 9 -8.36 -4.31 -0.03
N LEU A 10 -9.50 -4.50 -0.67
CA LEU A 10 -9.87 -3.80 -1.91
C LEU A 10 -11.23 -3.14 -1.72
N PRO A 11 -11.45 -1.95 -2.30
CA PRO A 11 -12.76 -1.33 -2.36
C PRO A 11 -13.82 -2.27 -2.99
N ARG A 12 -15.07 -2.11 -2.59
CA ARG A 12 -16.18 -2.92 -3.10
C ARG A 12 -16.52 -2.62 -4.56
N LYS A 13 -16.36 -1.35 -4.96
CA LYS A 13 -16.69 -0.92 -6.32
C LYS A 13 -15.69 -1.44 -7.32
N VAL A 14 -16.15 -2.30 -8.22
CA VAL A 14 -15.37 -2.75 -9.38
C VAL A 14 -15.78 -1.92 -10.61
N VAL A 15 -14.79 -1.36 -11.30
CA VAL A 15 -14.94 -0.61 -12.53
C VAL A 15 -14.31 -1.41 -13.68
N THR A 16 -15.10 -1.74 -14.70
CA THR A 16 -14.64 -2.49 -15.89
C THR A 16 -14.17 -1.54 -17.01
N ASN A 17 -13.51 -2.09 -18.02
CA ASN A 17 -13.10 -1.31 -19.20
C ASN A 17 -14.32 -0.80 -19.98
N GLU A 18 -15.42 -1.58 -20.06
CA GLU A 18 -16.67 -1.16 -20.69
C GLU A 18 -17.31 0.02 -19.95
N MET A 19 -17.24 0.04 -18.62
CA MET A 19 -17.73 1.19 -17.84
C MET A 19 -16.93 2.46 -18.17
N LEU A 20 -15.61 2.37 -18.33
CA LEU A 20 -14.78 3.50 -18.76
C LEU A 20 -15.12 3.96 -20.17
N ALA A 21 -15.35 3.03 -21.10
CA ALA A 21 -15.76 3.33 -22.47
C ALA A 21 -17.09 4.08 -22.54
N GLY A 22 -17.92 3.99 -21.50
CA GLY A 22 -19.19 4.72 -21.41
C GLY A 22 -19.02 6.26 -21.31
N PHE A 23 -17.84 6.75 -20.91
CA PHE A 23 -17.59 8.19 -20.74
C PHE A 23 -16.22 8.66 -21.26
N LEU A 24 -15.35 7.75 -21.68
CA LEU A 24 -14.04 8.03 -22.27
C LEU A 24 -13.98 7.50 -23.69
N ASP A 25 -13.19 8.15 -24.54
CA ASP A 25 -12.84 7.63 -25.86
C ASP A 25 -11.82 6.48 -25.74
N THR A 26 -12.30 5.29 -25.36
CA THR A 26 -11.49 4.09 -25.12
C THR A 26 -12.33 2.81 -25.34
N SER A 27 -11.70 1.64 -25.25
CA SER A 27 -12.36 0.34 -25.27
C SER A 27 -11.51 -0.72 -24.55
N ASP A 28 -12.06 -1.92 -24.32
CA ASP A 28 -11.27 -3.05 -23.78
C ASP A 28 -10.13 -3.43 -24.72
N GLU A 29 -10.37 -3.41 -26.06
CA GLU A 29 -9.37 -3.69 -27.09
C GLU A 29 -8.23 -2.65 -27.10
N TRP A 30 -8.50 -1.43 -26.61
CA TRP A 30 -7.46 -0.42 -26.46
C TRP A 30 -6.70 -0.55 -25.13
N ILE A 31 -7.41 -0.80 -24.01
CA ILE A 31 -6.83 -0.85 -22.65
C ILE A 31 -6.07 -2.16 -22.43
N TYR A 32 -6.74 -3.30 -22.61
CA TYR A 32 -6.21 -4.60 -22.20
C TYR A 32 -4.87 -4.97 -22.84
N PRO A 33 -4.66 -4.83 -24.18
CA PRO A 33 -3.37 -5.18 -24.79
C PRO A 33 -2.21 -4.31 -24.34
N ARG A 34 -2.48 -3.10 -23.81
CA ARG A 34 -1.46 -2.15 -23.35
C ARG A 34 -1.13 -2.29 -21.87
N THR A 35 -2.07 -2.76 -21.08
CA THR A 35 -1.98 -2.72 -19.61
C THR A 35 -2.17 -4.07 -18.95
N GLY A 36 -2.85 -5.01 -19.61
CA GLY A 36 -3.31 -6.26 -19.01
C GLY A 36 -4.50 -6.09 -18.05
N ILE A 37 -5.02 -4.85 -17.87
CA ILE A 37 -6.05 -4.53 -16.88
C ILE A 37 -7.44 -4.71 -17.51
N LYS A 38 -8.28 -5.54 -16.88
CA LYS A 38 -9.70 -5.71 -17.21
C LYS A 38 -10.60 -4.92 -16.27
N THR A 39 -10.22 -4.87 -14.99
CA THR A 39 -11.00 -4.22 -13.94
C THR A 39 -10.08 -3.50 -12.97
N ARG A 40 -10.61 -2.52 -12.23
CA ARG A 40 -9.98 -1.87 -11.09
C ARG A 40 -10.99 -1.68 -9.98
N HIS A 41 -10.50 -1.67 -8.74
CA HIS A 41 -11.30 -1.32 -7.58
C HIS A 41 -11.14 0.17 -7.31
N VAL A 42 -12.23 0.82 -6.90
CA VAL A 42 -12.27 2.27 -6.69
C VAL A 42 -13.02 2.56 -5.39
N ILE A 43 -12.44 3.37 -4.52
CA ILE A 43 -13.11 3.86 -3.32
C ILE A 43 -14.29 4.76 -3.73
N THR A 44 -15.44 4.55 -3.11
CA THR A 44 -16.64 5.36 -3.30
C THR A 44 -17.22 5.86 -1.98
N ASP A 45 -17.46 4.97 -1.07
CA ASP A 45 -18.06 5.21 0.26
C ASP A 45 -17.26 4.57 1.41
N GLU A 46 -16.16 3.91 1.08
CA GLU A 46 -15.20 3.42 2.05
C GLU A 46 -14.16 4.49 2.38
N ASN A 47 -13.50 4.36 3.54
CA ASN A 47 -12.34 5.16 3.89
C ASN A 47 -11.05 4.38 3.60
N LEU A 48 -10.04 5.07 3.12
CA LEU A 48 -8.75 4.47 2.81
C LEU A 48 -8.10 3.83 4.05
N GLU A 49 -8.24 4.47 5.21
CA GLU A 49 -7.70 3.99 6.48
C GLU A 49 -8.37 2.69 6.95
N ASP A 50 -9.65 2.48 6.62
CA ASP A 50 -10.37 1.26 6.95
C ASP A 50 -9.85 0.09 6.12
N LEU A 51 -9.57 0.31 4.83
CA LEU A 51 -8.92 -0.68 3.97
C LEU A 51 -7.50 -1.01 4.47
N GLY A 52 -6.74 0.02 4.88
CA GLY A 52 -5.43 -0.16 5.49
C GLY A 52 -5.49 -1.00 6.77
N ALA A 53 -6.44 -0.69 7.66
CA ALA A 53 -6.66 -1.44 8.90
C ALA A 53 -7.07 -2.90 8.62
N GLU A 54 -7.95 -3.13 7.65
CA GLU A 54 -8.36 -4.48 7.26
C GLU A 54 -7.17 -5.29 6.71
N ALA A 55 -6.35 -4.70 5.84
CA ALA A 55 -5.17 -5.37 5.29
C ALA A 55 -4.17 -5.73 6.38
N VAL A 56 -3.90 -4.81 7.31
CA VAL A 56 -2.99 -5.06 8.45
C VAL A 56 -3.55 -6.10 9.40
N SER A 57 -4.85 -6.05 9.72
CA SER A 57 -5.51 -7.05 10.57
C SER A 57 -5.37 -8.47 10.02
N LYS A 58 -5.61 -8.65 8.72
CA LYS A 58 -5.42 -9.96 8.04
C LYS A 58 -3.96 -10.43 8.08
N ALA A 59 -3.00 -9.50 7.92
CA ALA A 59 -1.59 -9.83 8.01
C ALA A 59 -1.18 -10.25 9.43
N LEU A 60 -1.69 -9.58 10.46
CA LEU A 60 -1.49 -9.95 11.87
C LEU A 60 -2.11 -11.31 12.17
N GLU A 61 -3.36 -11.55 11.77
CA GLU A 61 -4.00 -12.86 11.94
C GLU A 61 -3.19 -13.99 11.33
N MET A 62 -2.72 -13.83 10.08
CA MET A 62 -1.88 -14.82 9.42
C MET A 62 -0.54 -15.05 10.14
N SER A 63 0.04 -13.99 10.70
CA SER A 63 1.33 -14.07 11.40
C SER A 63 1.25 -14.78 12.76
N GLY A 64 0.07 -14.80 13.38
CA GLY A 64 -0.15 -15.25 14.75
C GLY A 64 0.36 -14.27 15.82
N LEU A 65 0.78 -13.06 15.44
CA LEU A 65 1.21 -12.01 16.36
C LEU A 65 0.03 -11.09 16.73
N ASN A 66 0.13 -10.48 17.91
CA ASN A 66 -0.80 -9.45 18.37
C ASN A 66 -0.23 -8.06 18.14
N ALA A 67 -1.06 -7.04 18.25
CA ALA A 67 -0.65 -5.63 18.13
C ALA A 67 0.50 -5.26 19.09
N GLU A 68 0.53 -5.86 20.27
CA GLU A 68 1.54 -5.64 21.32
C GLU A 68 2.93 -6.20 20.97
N ASP A 69 3.00 -7.16 20.04
CA ASP A 69 4.24 -7.79 19.61
C ASP A 69 4.97 -6.99 18.54
N ILE A 70 4.35 -5.91 18.02
CA ILE A 70 4.89 -5.10 16.93
C ILE A 70 5.73 -3.95 17.46
N ASP A 71 6.96 -3.87 16.99
CA ASP A 71 7.95 -2.86 17.39
C ASP A 71 8.00 -1.66 16.44
N LEU A 72 7.49 -1.80 15.21
CA LEU A 72 7.51 -0.75 14.19
C LEU A 72 6.40 -0.93 13.17
N PHE A 73 5.72 0.17 12.82
CA PHE A 73 4.75 0.20 11.73
C PHE A 73 5.12 1.28 10.71
N VAL A 74 5.32 0.91 9.45
CA VAL A 74 5.63 1.81 8.34
C VAL A 74 4.55 1.70 7.28
N VAL A 75 4.00 2.83 6.86
CA VAL A 75 3.06 2.89 5.74
C VAL A 75 3.69 3.60 4.56
N SER A 76 3.65 2.98 3.39
CA SER A 76 3.87 3.65 2.12
C SER A 76 2.55 4.21 1.61
N ASN A 77 2.50 5.52 1.44
CA ASN A 77 1.33 6.22 0.95
C ASN A 77 1.76 7.45 0.15
N VAL A 78 1.12 7.69 -0.99
CA VAL A 78 1.33 8.89 -1.80
C VAL A 78 0.28 9.95 -1.49
N VAL A 79 -0.96 9.53 -1.27
CA VAL A 79 -2.11 10.42 -1.06
C VAL A 79 -2.96 9.89 0.07
N SER A 80 -3.09 10.68 1.12
CA SER A 80 -4.08 10.49 2.17
C SER A 80 -5.00 11.71 2.27
N GLU A 81 -6.09 11.57 2.99
CA GLU A 81 -7.02 12.67 3.24
C GLU A 81 -6.38 13.78 4.08
N TYR A 82 -5.50 13.39 5.01
CA TYR A 82 -4.83 14.30 5.94
C TYR A 82 -3.31 14.26 5.76
N VAL A 83 -2.68 15.41 5.85
CA VAL A 83 -1.22 15.51 5.98
C VAL A 83 -0.79 15.13 7.39
N THR A 84 -1.61 15.45 8.38
CA THR A 84 -1.42 15.10 9.79
C THR A 84 -2.80 14.95 10.47
N PRO A 85 -3.01 13.92 11.31
CA PRO A 85 -2.04 12.85 11.64
C PRO A 85 -1.68 11.99 10.42
N SER A 86 -0.54 11.27 10.49
CA SER A 86 -0.14 10.33 9.45
C SER A 86 -1.15 9.19 9.32
N ILE A 87 -1.30 8.61 8.12
CA ILE A 87 -2.22 7.49 7.91
C ILE A 87 -1.82 6.26 8.75
N SER A 88 -0.52 6.06 8.99
CA SER A 88 -0.03 5.02 9.90
C SER A 88 -0.55 5.20 11.33
N CYS A 89 -0.61 6.44 11.85
CA CYS A 89 -1.17 6.72 13.16
C CYS A 89 -2.67 6.45 13.22
N ILE A 90 -3.43 6.81 12.19
CA ILE A 90 -4.87 6.57 12.13
C ILE A 90 -5.16 5.06 12.10
N ILE A 91 -4.45 4.32 11.25
CA ILE A 91 -4.57 2.86 11.17
C ILE A 91 -4.12 2.20 12.49
N GLY A 92 -3.00 2.67 13.05
CA GLY A 92 -2.47 2.16 14.31
C GLY A 92 -3.43 2.33 15.48
N GLU A 93 -4.13 3.47 15.57
CA GLU A 93 -5.18 3.70 16.57
C GLU A 93 -6.30 2.68 16.44
N LYS A 94 -6.81 2.46 15.20
CA LYS A 94 -7.89 1.49 14.94
C LYS A 94 -7.50 0.06 15.36
N LEU A 95 -6.22 -0.28 15.28
CA LEU A 95 -5.68 -1.63 15.57
C LEU A 95 -5.08 -1.76 16.97
N GLY A 96 -5.03 -0.68 17.75
CA GLY A 96 -4.44 -0.66 19.09
C GLY A 96 -2.91 -0.80 19.10
N LEU A 97 -2.24 -0.48 17.98
CA LEU A 97 -0.78 -0.46 17.90
C LEU A 97 -0.22 0.67 18.79
N LYS A 98 0.89 0.40 19.51
CA LYS A 98 1.55 1.36 20.38
C LYS A 98 3.03 1.56 20.05
N CYS A 99 3.51 0.95 18.99
CA CYS A 99 4.87 1.10 18.52
C CYS A 99 5.09 2.44 17.80
N PRO A 100 6.34 2.85 17.56
CA PRO A 100 6.66 3.90 16.61
C PRO A 100 6.03 3.63 15.24
N MET A 101 5.41 4.67 14.65
CA MET A 101 4.75 4.57 13.36
C MET A 101 4.94 5.84 12.55
N PHE A 102 5.14 5.70 11.24
CA PHE A 102 5.32 6.82 10.33
C PHE A 102 5.01 6.41 8.89
N ASP A 103 4.79 7.43 8.05
CA ASP A 103 4.55 7.25 6.63
C ASP A 103 5.81 7.58 5.83
N ILE A 104 5.96 6.90 4.70
CA ILE A 104 6.93 7.24 3.66
C ILE A 104 6.22 7.48 2.34
N ASN A 105 6.73 8.41 1.56
CA ASN A 105 6.29 8.64 0.19
C ASN A 105 7.48 8.44 -0.77
N CYS A 106 7.50 7.28 -1.40
CA CYS A 106 8.47 6.93 -2.43
C CYS A 106 7.74 6.41 -3.69
N ALA A 107 6.50 6.80 -3.89
CA ALA A 107 5.66 6.36 -5.00
C ALA A 107 5.62 4.82 -5.14
N CYS A 108 5.57 4.30 -6.37
CA CYS A 108 5.44 2.87 -6.65
C CYS A 108 6.50 1.95 -5.97
N PRO A 109 7.78 2.34 -5.80
CA PRO A 109 8.77 1.53 -5.10
C PRO A 109 8.72 1.66 -3.56
N GLY A 110 7.73 2.34 -2.98
CA GLY A 110 7.64 2.59 -1.54
C GLY A 110 7.77 1.34 -0.67
N PHE A 111 7.18 0.21 -1.10
CA PHE A 111 7.34 -1.06 -0.39
C PHE A 111 8.81 -1.49 -0.27
N VAL A 112 9.60 -1.36 -1.35
CA VAL A 112 11.01 -1.75 -1.34
C VAL A 112 11.85 -0.82 -0.46
N TYR A 113 11.53 0.49 -0.46
CA TYR A 113 12.16 1.45 0.46
C TYR A 113 11.82 1.14 1.92
N ALA A 114 10.56 0.84 2.22
CA ALA A 114 10.15 0.41 3.57
C ALA A 114 10.88 -0.86 4.02
N LEU A 115 11.05 -1.84 3.11
CA LEU A 115 11.82 -3.06 3.40
C LEU A 115 13.28 -2.75 3.76
N ASP A 116 13.93 -1.85 3.02
CA ASP A 116 15.33 -1.44 3.31
C ASP A 116 15.44 -0.76 4.67
N MET A 117 14.50 0.14 4.98
CA MET A 117 14.44 0.81 6.29
C MET A 117 14.25 -0.20 7.43
N VAL A 118 13.27 -1.11 7.31
CA VAL A 118 13.00 -2.14 8.31
C VAL A 118 14.22 -3.05 8.48
N GLU A 119 14.88 -3.48 7.38
CA GLU A 119 16.10 -4.28 7.46
C GLU A 119 17.23 -3.55 8.21
N ALA A 120 17.37 -2.24 8.02
CA ALA A 120 18.34 -1.43 8.77
C ALA A 120 18.01 -1.39 10.28
N TYR A 121 16.74 -1.28 10.64
CA TYR A 121 16.31 -1.34 12.05
C TYR A 121 16.59 -2.71 12.68
N TYR A 122 16.38 -3.81 11.95
CA TYR A 122 16.75 -5.16 12.38
C TYR A 122 18.24 -5.28 12.63
N LYS A 123 19.05 -4.89 11.66
CA LYS A 123 20.52 -4.95 11.77
C LYS A 123 21.06 -4.10 12.93
N ALA A 124 20.36 -3.02 13.25
CA ALA A 124 20.68 -2.18 14.40
C ALA A 124 20.19 -2.76 15.75
N GLY A 125 19.49 -3.90 15.74
CA GLY A 125 18.95 -4.54 16.94
C GLY A 125 17.83 -3.76 17.62
N LYS A 126 17.13 -2.88 16.89
CA LYS A 126 16.11 -1.99 17.46
C LYS A 126 14.72 -2.61 17.48
N ILE A 127 14.45 -3.57 16.60
CA ILE A 127 13.14 -4.19 16.43
C ILE A 127 13.28 -5.70 16.22
N ARG A 128 12.21 -6.44 16.50
CA ARG A 128 12.05 -7.87 16.18
C ARG A 128 10.94 -8.10 15.17
N ASN A 129 9.82 -7.41 15.35
CA ASN A 129 8.65 -7.53 14.50
C ASN A 129 8.25 -6.17 13.96
N ALA A 130 7.94 -6.12 12.67
CA ALA A 130 7.49 -4.90 12.02
C ALA A 130 6.30 -5.18 11.10
N ILE A 131 5.49 -4.16 10.87
CA ILE A 131 4.47 -4.14 9.83
C ILE A 131 4.90 -3.14 8.76
N ILE A 132 4.77 -3.53 7.50
CA ILE A 132 4.77 -2.61 6.37
C ILE A 132 3.42 -2.73 5.68
N ALA A 133 2.76 -1.59 5.44
CA ALA A 133 1.58 -1.52 4.62
C ALA A 133 1.78 -0.54 3.45
N CYS A 134 1.20 -0.87 2.30
CA CYS A 134 0.99 0.06 1.19
C CYS A 134 -0.50 0.34 1.12
N VAL A 135 -0.88 1.59 1.25
CA VAL A 135 -2.28 2.01 1.38
C VAL A 135 -2.50 3.17 0.43
N GLU A 136 -3.18 2.92 -0.69
CA GLU A 136 -3.16 3.86 -1.81
C GLU A 136 -4.55 4.10 -2.41
N GLU A 137 -4.84 5.39 -2.67
CA GLU A 137 -6.04 5.86 -3.38
C GLU A 137 -5.62 6.75 -4.57
N PRO A 138 -4.90 6.22 -5.57
CA PRO A 138 -4.46 7.03 -6.70
C PRO A 138 -5.62 7.56 -7.55
N THR A 139 -6.80 6.96 -7.46
CA THR A 139 -7.99 7.43 -8.20
C THR A 139 -8.46 8.79 -7.71
N ARG A 140 -8.13 9.21 -6.49
CA ARG A 140 -8.39 10.57 -5.95
C ARG A 140 -7.64 11.65 -6.74
N MET A 141 -6.45 11.34 -7.27
CA MET A 141 -5.63 12.27 -8.06
C MET A 141 -5.85 12.12 -9.57
N ALA A 142 -6.30 10.96 -10.03
CA ALA A 142 -6.47 10.68 -11.45
C ALA A 142 -7.60 11.52 -12.03
N SER A 143 -7.34 12.12 -13.19
CA SER A 143 -8.40 12.78 -13.96
C SER A 143 -9.24 11.74 -14.69
N TRP A 144 -10.49 11.58 -14.30
CA TRP A 144 -11.44 10.69 -14.98
C TRP A 144 -11.82 11.15 -16.40
N LYS A 145 -11.21 12.25 -16.88
CA LYS A 145 -11.33 12.74 -18.28
C LYS A 145 -10.09 12.43 -19.11
N ASP A 146 -9.02 11.91 -18.46
CA ASP A 146 -7.77 11.57 -19.14
C ASP A 146 -7.60 10.05 -19.20
N ARG A 147 -7.83 9.48 -20.38
CA ARG A 147 -7.64 8.05 -20.61
C ARG A 147 -6.18 7.58 -20.51
N GLY A 148 -5.22 8.51 -20.53
CA GLY A 148 -3.80 8.19 -20.38
C GLY A 148 -3.43 7.75 -18.97
N THR A 149 -4.21 8.19 -17.97
CA THR A 149 -3.95 7.92 -16.55
C THR A 149 -5.04 7.09 -15.87
N CYS A 150 -6.32 7.46 -16.02
CA CYS A 150 -7.39 6.82 -15.24
C CYS A 150 -7.62 5.34 -15.54
N VAL A 151 -7.19 4.85 -16.71
CA VAL A 151 -7.28 3.42 -17.07
C VAL A 151 -6.27 2.55 -16.31
N LEU A 152 -5.21 3.15 -15.74
CA LEU A 152 -4.10 2.47 -15.09
C LEU A 152 -4.31 2.26 -13.59
N PHE A 153 -5.07 3.16 -12.95
CA PHE A 153 -5.13 3.23 -11.49
C PHE A 153 -6.37 2.55 -10.92
N GLY A 154 -6.20 2.01 -9.73
CA GLY A 154 -7.21 1.52 -8.83
C GLY A 154 -6.71 1.66 -7.40
N ASP A 155 -7.62 1.56 -6.44
CA ASP A 155 -7.35 1.78 -5.02
C ASP A 155 -7.24 0.46 -4.27
N GLY A 156 -6.53 0.46 -3.15
CA GLY A 156 -6.40 -0.71 -2.32
C GLY A 156 -5.34 -0.60 -1.25
N ALA A 157 -5.29 -1.61 -0.41
CA ALA A 157 -4.29 -1.77 0.62
C ALA A 157 -3.70 -3.18 0.65
N GLY A 158 -2.41 -3.25 0.90
CA GLY A 158 -1.69 -4.49 1.13
C GLY A 158 -0.75 -4.34 2.33
N ALA A 159 -0.60 -5.39 3.14
CA ALA A 159 0.26 -5.36 4.31
C ALA A 159 1.05 -6.66 4.47
N VAL A 160 2.21 -6.54 5.08
CA VAL A 160 3.04 -7.67 5.51
C VAL A 160 3.47 -7.51 6.95
N VAL A 161 3.52 -8.62 7.67
CA VAL A 161 4.18 -8.72 8.99
C VAL A 161 5.53 -9.40 8.79
N LEU A 162 6.55 -8.77 9.34
CA LEU A 162 7.95 -9.15 9.23
C LEU A 162 8.49 -9.51 10.62
N THR A 163 9.34 -10.53 10.68
CA THR A 163 10.11 -10.91 11.88
C THR A 163 11.57 -11.19 11.55
N GLU A 164 12.37 -11.47 12.55
CA GLU A 164 13.77 -11.86 12.39
C GLU A 164 13.93 -13.02 11.39
N GLY A 165 15.02 -13.01 10.66
CA GLY A 165 15.36 -14.04 9.68
C GLY A 165 16.44 -13.56 8.70
N ASP A 166 16.96 -14.48 7.92
CA ASP A 166 18.04 -14.27 6.95
C ASP A 166 17.58 -14.42 5.48
N ASN A 167 16.28 -14.29 5.24
CA ASN A 167 15.69 -14.51 3.91
C ASN A 167 16.01 -13.39 2.93
N VAL A 168 16.28 -12.17 3.41
CA VAL A 168 16.70 -11.05 2.56
C VAL A 168 18.16 -11.24 2.16
N LYS A 169 18.41 -11.48 0.87
CA LYS A 169 19.75 -11.69 0.32
C LYS A 169 20.43 -10.41 -0.11
N GLY A 170 19.68 -9.35 -0.35
CA GLY A 170 20.17 -8.01 -0.67
C GLY A 170 19.04 -7.10 -1.11
N ILE A 171 19.19 -5.81 -0.80
CA ILE A 171 18.34 -4.74 -1.30
C ILE A 171 19.25 -3.73 -1.96
N LYS A 172 18.87 -3.26 -3.13
CA LYS A 172 19.59 -2.19 -3.84
C LYS A 172 18.59 -1.12 -4.25
N LEU A 173 18.79 0.08 -3.75
CA LEU A 173 18.03 1.26 -4.12
C LEU A 173 18.87 2.12 -5.09
N HIS A 174 18.19 2.73 -6.06
CA HIS A 174 18.81 3.66 -7.00
C HIS A 174 17.76 4.69 -7.45
N SER A 175 18.20 5.90 -7.75
CA SER A 175 17.33 6.95 -8.26
C SER A 175 18.07 7.74 -9.36
N GLU A 176 17.38 7.97 -10.47
CA GLU A 176 17.81 8.87 -11.54
C GLU A 176 16.80 10.02 -11.64
N PRO A 177 17.08 11.16 -10.98
CA PRO A 177 16.17 12.30 -11.01
C PRO A 177 16.03 12.84 -12.43
N SER A 178 14.79 12.96 -12.92
CA SER A 178 14.45 13.64 -14.16
C SER A 178 13.50 14.78 -13.89
N LYS A 179 13.55 15.82 -14.72
CA LYS A 179 12.60 16.97 -14.69
C LYS A 179 11.55 16.88 -15.80
N GLU A 180 11.58 15.81 -16.59
CA GLU A 180 10.63 15.57 -17.68
C GLU A 180 9.34 14.90 -17.18
#